data_5f2b8c952f8f29b6ee6bf63faa30833a
#
_entry.id   5f2b8c952f8f29b6ee6bf63faa30833a
#
_cell.length_a   1.000
_cell.length_b   1.000
_cell.length_c   1.000
_cell.angle_alpha   90.00
_cell.angle_beta   90.00
_cell.angle_gamma   90.00
#
_symmetry.space_group_name_H-M   'P 1'
#
loop_
_entity.id
_entity.type
_entity.pdbx_description
1 polymer ?
#
loop_
_entity_poly.entity_id
_entity_poly.type
_entity_poly.pdbx_seq_one_letter_code
_entity_poly.pdbx_strand_id
1 'polypeptide(L)'
;MSEIPAYTLNDGLDVPAIALGTYNLRGSSGVSSMVSGIEAGYRMLDSAFNYENEGALGAAVRRCGIPREDLRLVSKLPGRHQRYDEAVYTLEESLMRAGLDYWDMYLIHWPNPKRGLYVEAFQALLDARDRGLIRSVGVCNFLPEHLDRVHDETGEYPSVNQIELHPYFPQAAALEYHAQVGVLTESWSPLGRKWRIVEDPAIVALAAEVGVSPSRLILRWHYQLGTMPLPKSGNPERQRENLDIFSFSLSDEQMAAISALGRSDGRQADQNPEYYEEF
;
A
#
# COMPACT_ATOMS: atom_id res chain seq x y z
N MET A 1 -23.36 -1.04 -3.00
CA MET A 1 -21.97 -1.32 -3.42
C MET A 1 -21.75 -2.81 -3.28
N SER A 2 -21.01 -3.43 -4.19
CA SER A 2 -20.59 -4.83 -4.06
C SER A 2 -19.76 -4.98 -2.79
N GLU A 3 -19.78 -6.15 -2.16
CA GLU A 3 -18.91 -6.48 -1.05
C GLU A 3 -17.43 -6.37 -1.50
N ILE A 4 -16.57 -5.77 -0.67
CA ILE A 4 -15.15 -5.67 -0.96
C ILE A 4 -14.52 -7.01 -0.62
N PRO A 5 -13.90 -7.72 -1.60
CA PRO A 5 -13.20 -8.96 -1.32
C PRO A 5 -12.02 -8.76 -0.36
N ALA A 6 -11.56 -9.85 0.25
CA ALA A 6 -10.39 -9.86 1.11
C ALA A 6 -9.29 -10.74 0.52
N TYR A 7 -8.04 -10.41 0.83
CA TYR A 7 -6.87 -11.28 0.70
C TYR A 7 -6.49 -11.81 2.08
N THR A 8 -6.13 -13.09 2.16
CA THR A 8 -5.48 -13.65 3.36
C THR A 8 -3.97 -13.63 3.13
N LEU A 9 -3.24 -12.93 3.97
CA LEU A 9 -1.77 -12.82 3.90
C LEU A 9 -1.08 -14.12 4.34
N ASN A 10 0.20 -14.27 4.05
CA ASN A 10 0.98 -15.47 4.42
C ASN A 10 1.08 -15.72 5.95
N ASP A 11 0.87 -14.69 6.77
CA ASP A 11 0.80 -14.76 8.23
C ASP A 11 -0.63 -14.95 8.78
N GLY A 12 -1.64 -15.08 7.90
CA GLY A 12 -3.03 -15.32 8.24
C GLY A 12 -3.88 -14.06 8.50
N LEU A 13 -3.33 -12.86 8.37
CA LEU A 13 -4.12 -11.62 8.49
C LEU A 13 -4.99 -11.43 7.24
N ASP A 14 -6.31 -11.20 7.44
CA ASP A 14 -7.21 -10.80 6.35
C ASP A 14 -7.18 -9.28 6.16
N VAL A 15 -7.00 -8.87 4.90
CA VAL A 15 -6.98 -7.46 4.47
C VAL A 15 -7.93 -7.22 3.30
N PRO A 16 -8.62 -6.06 3.21
CA PRO A 16 -9.47 -5.72 2.07
C PRO A 16 -8.67 -5.64 0.77
N ALA A 17 -9.29 -5.98 -0.36
CA ALA A 17 -8.62 -5.92 -1.68
C ALA A 17 -8.36 -4.50 -2.21
N ILE A 18 -8.66 -3.47 -1.45
CA ILE A 18 -8.35 -2.06 -1.73
C ILE A 18 -8.18 -1.28 -0.42
N ALA A 19 -7.22 -0.36 -0.37
CA ALA A 19 -7.03 0.51 0.79
C ALA A 19 -7.03 1.99 0.41
N LEU A 20 -7.29 2.87 1.39
CA LEU A 20 -7.18 4.31 1.22
C LEU A 20 -5.76 4.77 1.54
N GLY A 21 -5.01 5.20 0.53
CA GLY A 21 -3.74 5.89 0.73
C GLY A 21 -3.96 7.27 1.39
N THR A 22 -3.15 7.61 2.39
CA THR A 22 -3.33 8.84 3.17
C THR A 22 -2.23 9.90 2.94
N TYR A 23 -1.28 9.65 2.03
CA TYR A 23 -0.22 10.62 1.72
C TYR A 23 -0.77 12.04 1.50
N ASN A 24 -0.21 13.04 2.18
CA ASN A 24 -0.65 14.45 2.20
C ASN A 24 -2.07 14.69 2.77
N LEU A 25 -2.72 13.75 3.44
CA LEU A 25 -3.92 14.01 4.21
C LEU A 25 -3.50 14.38 5.65
N ARG A 26 -3.34 15.66 5.92
CA ARG A 26 -2.81 16.19 7.19
C ARG A 26 -3.81 17.12 7.89
N GLY A 27 -3.64 17.32 9.19
CA GLY A 27 -4.43 18.22 10.00
C GLY A 27 -5.93 17.90 9.97
N SER A 28 -6.77 18.88 10.28
CA SER A 28 -8.23 18.70 10.36
C SER A 28 -8.88 18.28 9.04
N SER A 29 -8.38 18.79 7.91
CA SER A 29 -8.86 18.40 6.59
C SER A 29 -8.51 16.95 6.26
N GLY A 30 -7.31 16.50 6.68
CA GLY A 30 -6.91 15.09 6.57
C GLY A 30 -7.80 14.17 7.40
N VAL A 31 -8.10 14.55 8.64
CA VAL A 31 -9.07 13.84 9.49
C VAL A 31 -10.42 13.70 8.79
N SER A 32 -10.99 14.79 8.29
CA SER A 32 -12.28 14.77 7.60
C SER A 32 -12.26 13.91 6.35
N SER A 33 -11.15 13.93 5.58
CA SER A 33 -11.00 13.09 4.39
C SER A 33 -10.91 11.59 4.72
N MET A 34 -10.22 11.22 5.80
CA MET A 34 -10.13 9.83 6.24
C MET A 34 -11.47 9.33 6.80
N VAL A 35 -12.18 10.14 7.58
CA VAL A 35 -13.55 9.83 8.05
C VAL A 35 -14.47 9.60 6.86
N SER A 36 -14.47 10.51 5.88
CA SER A 36 -15.26 10.36 4.65
C SER A 36 -14.93 9.06 3.89
N GLY A 37 -13.64 8.65 3.83
CA GLY A 37 -13.24 7.40 3.23
C GLY A 37 -13.80 6.17 3.98
N ILE A 38 -13.73 6.18 5.31
CA ILE A 38 -14.30 5.11 6.14
C ILE A 38 -15.84 5.05 5.97
N GLU A 39 -16.52 6.18 5.95
CA GLU A 39 -17.97 6.29 5.70
C GLU A 39 -18.34 5.82 4.28
N ALA A 40 -17.46 6.03 3.29
CA ALA A 40 -17.64 5.51 1.94
C ALA A 40 -17.51 3.99 1.86
N GLY A 41 -16.87 3.33 2.83
CA GLY A 41 -16.71 1.89 2.90
C GLY A 41 -15.28 1.37 2.98
N TYR A 42 -14.25 2.24 2.93
CA TYR A 42 -12.88 1.77 3.18
C TYR A 42 -12.76 1.19 4.59
N ARG A 43 -12.05 0.07 4.68
CA ARG A 43 -11.75 -0.61 5.95
C ARG A 43 -10.24 -0.74 6.20
N MET A 44 -9.42 -0.27 5.27
CA MET A 44 -7.96 -0.20 5.41
C MET A 44 -7.45 1.19 5.03
N LEU A 45 -6.60 1.77 5.88
CA LEU A 45 -5.96 3.07 5.69
C LEU A 45 -4.44 2.89 5.76
N ASP A 46 -3.75 3.35 4.72
CA ASP A 46 -2.30 3.29 4.59
C ASP A 46 -1.66 4.65 4.87
N SER A 47 -0.88 4.72 5.95
CA SER A 47 -0.10 5.87 6.38
C SER A 47 1.41 5.58 6.35
N ALA A 48 2.22 6.47 6.88
CA ALA A 48 3.63 6.28 7.17
C ALA A 48 4.12 7.32 8.19
N PHE A 49 5.14 6.97 8.96
CA PHE A 49 5.80 7.88 9.91
C PHE A 49 6.21 9.20 9.23
N ASN A 50 6.77 9.12 8.01
CA ASN A 50 7.21 10.28 7.23
C ASN A 50 6.08 11.12 6.63
N TYR A 51 4.82 10.65 6.66
CA TYR A 51 3.70 11.46 6.17
C TYR A 51 3.25 12.51 7.19
N GLU A 52 3.70 12.40 8.44
CA GLU A 52 3.35 13.31 9.55
C GLU A 52 1.83 13.42 9.77
N ASN A 53 1.11 12.33 9.52
CA ASN A 53 -0.34 12.30 9.60
C ASN A 53 -0.91 11.12 10.42
N GLU A 54 -0.07 10.37 11.13
CA GLU A 54 -0.51 9.30 12.01
C GLU A 54 -1.47 9.79 13.10
N GLY A 55 -1.22 10.98 13.66
CA GLY A 55 -2.14 11.64 14.60
C GLY A 55 -3.49 11.99 13.97
N ALA A 56 -3.51 12.40 12.70
CA ALA A 56 -4.75 12.65 11.97
C ALA A 56 -5.51 11.33 11.69
N LEU A 57 -4.78 10.25 11.35
CA LEU A 57 -5.36 8.93 11.18
C LEU A 57 -6.01 8.44 12.48
N GLY A 58 -5.32 8.50 13.60
CA GLY A 58 -5.89 8.12 14.90
C GLY A 58 -7.11 8.97 15.29
N ALA A 59 -7.09 10.27 14.99
CA ALA A 59 -8.25 11.13 15.19
C ALA A 59 -9.44 10.76 14.30
N ALA A 60 -9.19 10.31 13.07
CA ALA A 60 -10.24 9.83 12.15
C ALA A 60 -10.84 8.52 12.68
N VAL A 61 -10.03 7.58 13.13
CA VAL A 61 -10.48 6.32 13.73
C VAL A 61 -11.40 6.56 14.93
N ARG A 62 -11.03 7.48 15.83
CA ARG A 62 -11.88 7.82 17.01
C ARG A 62 -13.20 8.49 16.61
N ARG A 63 -13.32 9.07 15.42
CA ARG A 63 -14.50 9.83 14.95
C ARG A 63 -15.41 9.07 14.00
N CYS A 64 -14.91 8.01 13.36
CA CYS A 64 -15.65 7.34 12.28
C CYS A 64 -16.81 6.47 12.78
N GLY A 65 -16.88 6.13 14.07
CA GLY A 65 -17.93 5.29 14.64
C GLY A 65 -17.84 3.80 14.26
N ILE A 66 -16.78 3.38 13.59
CA ILE A 66 -16.50 1.98 13.23
C ILE A 66 -15.61 1.38 14.36
N PRO A 67 -15.90 0.17 14.85
CA PRO A 67 -15.02 -0.51 15.80
C PRO A 67 -13.59 -0.63 15.29
N ARG A 68 -12.58 -0.48 16.18
CA ARG A 68 -11.15 -0.53 15.83
C ARG A 68 -10.76 -1.85 15.15
N GLU A 69 -11.33 -2.94 15.62
CA GLU A 69 -11.10 -4.30 15.10
C GLU A 69 -11.61 -4.52 13.67
N ASP A 70 -12.56 -3.72 13.21
CA ASP A 70 -13.09 -3.75 11.83
C ASP A 70 -12.22 -2.96 10.86
N LEU A 71 -11.21 -2.25 11.35
CA LEU A 71 -10.29 -1.46 10.54
C LEU A 71 -8.92 -2.14 10.46
N ARG A 72 -8.26 -1.99 9.30
CA ARG A 72 -6.85 -2.34 9.09
C ARG A 72 -6.06 -1.04 8.94
N LEU A 73 -5.20 -0.77 9.89
CA LEU A 73 -4.40 0.46 9.94
C LEU A 73 -2.94 0.12 9.70
N VAL A 74 -2.34 0.84 8.76
CA VAL A 74 -0.97 0.60 8.31
C VAL A 74 -0.13 1.85 8.50
N SER A 75 1.10 1.67 9.01
CA SER A 75 2.15 2.69 8.96
C SER A 75 3.49 2.09 8.55
N LYS A 76 4.53 2.93 8.45
CA LYS A 76 5.81 2.52 7.88
C LYS A 76 6.98 3.08 8.66
N LEU A 77 7.99 2.23 8.88
CA LEU A 77 9.28 2.58 9.44
C LEU A 77 10.12 3.37 8.42
N PRO A 78 10.57 4.58 8.72
CA PRO A 78 11.41 5.35 7.81
C PRO A 78 12.82 4.76 7.68
N GLY A 79 13.44 4.89 6.51
CA GLY A 79 14.76 4.34 6.21
C GLY A 79 15.90 4.82 7.11
N ARG A 80 15.75 5.99 7.74
CA ARG A 80 16.75 6.51 8.69
C ARG A 80 16.77 5.77 10.03
N HIS A 81 15.72 5.03 10.41
CA HIS A 81 15.56 4.39 11.72
C HIS A 81 15.55 2.84 11.62
N GLN A 82 16.46 2.27 10.85
CA GLN A 82 16.51 0.82 10.60
C GLN A 82 17.39 0.03 11.58
N ARG A 83 18.13 0.68 12.50
CA ARG A 83 18.77 -0.05 13.61
C ARG A 83 17.69 -0.64 14.52
N TYR A 84 17.97 -1.77 15.12
CA TYR A 84 17.01 -2.49 15.96
C TYR A 84 16.33 -1.57 17.01
N ASP A 85 17.13 -0.92 17.85
CA ASP A 85 16.60 -0.05 18.92
C ASP A 85 15.85 1.17 18.37
N GLU A 86 16.32 1.75 17.25
CA GLU A 86 15.67 2.86 16.57
C GLU A 86 14.33 2.44 15.96
N ALA A 87 14.25 1.22 15.40
CA ALA A 87 13.02 0.68 14.82
C ALA A 87 11.96 0.45 15.90
N VAL A 88 12.33 -0.15 17.03
CA VAL A 88 11.43 -0.34 18.17
C VAL A 88 10.94 1.01 18.71
N TYR A 89 11.85 1.93 18.98
CA TYR A 89 11.49 3.28 19.46
C TYR A 89 10.55 4.00 18.49
N THR A 90 10.85 3.94 17.19
CA THR A 90 10.03 4.62 16.16
C THR A 90 8.64 4.01 16.05
N LEU A 91 8.52 2.70 16.18
CA LEU A 91 7.21 2.04 16.22
C LEU A 91 6.39 2.48 17.46
N GLU A 92 7.01 2.50 18.64
CA GLU A 92 6.34 2.95 19.87
C GLU A 92 5.90 4.43 19.76
N GLU A 93 6.75 5.30 19.23
CA GLU A 93 6.41 6.70 18.94
C GLU A 93 5.28 6.82 17.90
N SER A 94 5.28 5.97 16.87
CA SER A 94 4.22 5.90 15.84
C SER A 94 2.87 5.55 16.46
N LEU A 95 2.83 4.56 17.37
CA LEU A 95 1.63 4.19 18.13
C LEU A 95 1.14 5.35 19.02
N MET A 96 2.05 6.02 19.71
CA MET A 96 1.72 7.19 20.54
C MET A 96 1.14 8.33 19.71
N ARG A 97 1.73 8.66 18.57
CA ARG A 97 1.21 9.70 17.65
C ARG A 97 -0.19 9.40 17.17
N ALA A 98 -0.46 8.15 16.80
CA ALA A 98 -1.77 7.72 16.35
C ALA A 98 -2.78 7.58 17.51
N GLY A 99 -2.30 7.37 18.76
CA GLY A 99 -3.09 7.01 19.92
C GLY A 99 -3.74 5.65 19.74
N LEU A 100 -2.93 4.68 19.35
CA LEU A 100 -3.30 3.30 19.07
C LEU A 100 -2.53 2.35 19.99
N ASP A 101 -3.13 1.21 20.35
CA ASP A 101 -2.47 0.14 21.10
C ASP A 101 -1.66 -0.77 20.19
N TYR A 102 -2.07 -0.89 18.92
CA TYR A 102 -1.38 -1.72 17.90
C TYR A 102 -1.65 -1.20 16.48
N TRP A 103 -0.70 -1.47 15.56
CA TRP A 103 -0.92 -1.40 14.11
C TRP A 103 -1.36 -2.77 13.58
N ASP A 104 -2.25 -2.80 12.59
CA ASP A 104 -2.56 -4.08 11.89
C ASP A 104 -1.40 -4.51 11.02
N MET A 105 -0.74 -3.55 10.37
CA MET A 105 0.49 -3.80 9.60
C MET A 105 1.49 -2.68 9.82
N TYR A 106 2.77 -3.03 9.89
CA TYR A 106 3.86 -2.07 9.93
C TYR A 106 4.93 -2.46 8.93
N LEU A 107 5.29 -1.54 8.02
CA LEU A 107 6.13 -1.84 6.87
C LEU A 107 7.49 -1.15 6.99
N ILE A 108 8.57 -1.75 6.50
CA ILE A 108 9.81 -1.02 6.23
C ILE A 108 9.61 -0.21 4.96
N HIS A 109 9.73 1.12 5.02
CA HIS A 109 9.31 2.01 3.93
C HIS A 109 10.21 1.91 2.68
N TRP A 110 11.52 1.70 2.86
CA TRP A 110 12.52 1.48 1.81
C TRP A 110 13.63 0.55 2.31
N PRO A 111 14.27 -0.25 1.45
CA PRO A 111 15.34 -1.15 1.88
C PRO A 111 16.60 -0.40 2.33
N ASN A 112 16.87 0.79 1.80
CA ASN A 112 18.11 1.52 2.03
C ASN A 112 19.35 0.61 1.88
N PRO A 113 19.61 0.10 0.64
CA PRO A 113 20.54 -1.01 0.41
C PRO A 113 22.00 -0.70 0.76
N LYS A 114 22.42 0.57 0.67
CA LYS A 114 23.79 0.98 1.04
C LYS A 114 24.02 0.94 2.53
N ARG A 115 22.98 1.15 3.34
CA ARG A 115 23.03 0.98 4.80
C ARG A 115 22.97 -0.50 5.18
N GLY A 116 22.20 -1.28 4.46
CA GLY A 116 22.08 -2.73 4.64
C GLY A 116 21.43 -3.18 5.95
N LEU A 117 20.71 -2.29 6.64
CA LEU A 117 20.14 -2.50 7.98
C LEU A 117 18.70 -3.04 7.96
N TYR A 118 18.12 -3.25 6.79
CA TYR A 118 16.71 -3.64 6.66
C TYR A 118 16.38 -5.01 7.27
N VAL A 119 17.35 -5.93 7.35
CA VAL A 119 17.16 -7.23 8.05
C VAL A 119 17.08 -7.01 9.56
N GLU A 120 17.96 -6.18 10.12
CA GLU A 120 17.93 -5.80 11.53
C GLU A 120 16.60 -5.12 11.90
N ALA A 121 16.10 -4.22 11.02
CA ALA A 121 14.82 -3.59 11.18
C ALA A 121 13.66 -4.60 11.08
N PHE A 122 13.74 -5.56 10.15
CA PHE A 122 12.71 -6.58 10.00
C PHE A 122 12.64 -7.46 11.24
N GLN A 123 13.77 -7.89 11.79
CA GLN A 123 13.82 -8.64 13.06
C GLN A 123 13.19 -7.84 14.21
N ALA A 124 13.48 -6.54 14.32
CA ALA A 124 12.86 -5.68 15.34
C ALA A 124 11.33 -5.62 15.21
N LEU A 125 10.82 -5.63 13.96
CA LEU A 125 9.36 -5.66 13.73
C LEU A 125 8.77 -7.05 14.03
N LEU A 126 9.47 -8.15 13.75
CA LEU A 126 9.02 -9.49 14.17
C LEU A 126 8.89 -9.57 15.70
N ASP A 127 9.90 -9.12 16.44
CA ASP A 127 9.86 -9.10 17.90
C ASP A 127 8.76 -8.17 18.43
N ALA A 128 8.46 -7.07 17.74
CA ALA A 128 7.35 -6.19 18.07
C ALA A 128 5.98 -6.85 17.78
N ARG A 129 5.89 -7.70 16.75
CA ARG A 129 4.71 -8.53 16.49
C ARG A 129 4.47 -9.51 17.64
N ASP A 130 5.51 -10.19 18.10
CA ASP A 130 5.42 -11.11 19.22
C ASP A 130 5.01 -10.42 20.54
N ARG A 131 5.34 -9.14 20.69
CA ARG A 131 4.87 -8.27 21.79
C ARG A 131 3.43 -7.77 21.61
N GLY A 132 2.79 -8.00 20.46
CA GLY A 132 1.43 -7.57 20.15
C GLY A 132 1.30 -6.09 19.75
N LEU A 133 2.41 -5.39 19.46
CA LEU A 133 2.41 -3.99 19.02
C LEU A 133 2.01 -3.84 17.53
N ILE A 134 2.24 -4.88 16.75
CA ILE A 134 1.80 -5.01 15.36
C ILE A 134 1.25 -6.41 15.12
N ARG A 135 0.37 -6.60 14.13
CA ARG A 135 -0.18 -7.92 13.78
C ARG A 135 0.55 -8.57 12.63
N SER A 136 1.01 -7.78 11.67
CA SER A 136 1.64 -8.23 10.44
C SER A 136 2.83 -7.36 10.07
N VAL A 137 3.89 -7.97 9.54
CA VAL A 137 5.12 -7.29 9.13
C VAL A 137 5.26 -7.34 7.63
N GLY A 138 5.40 -6.17 7.01
CA GLY A 138 5.61 -6.03 5.58
C GLY A 138 6.78 -5.12 5.24
N VAL A 139 6.95 -4.92 3.95
CA VAL A 139 8.00 -4.04 3.40
C VAL A 139 7.46 -3.21 2.24
N CYS A 140 8.22 -2.17 1.85
CA CYS A 140 7.94 -1.42 0.64
C CYS A 140 9.20 -1.31 -0.22
N ASN A 141 9.01 -1.40 -1.55
CA ASN A 141 10.06 -1.18 -2.53
C ASN A 141 11.24 -2.16 -2.45
N PHE A 142 11.01 -3.35 -1.93
CA PHE A 142 12.04 -4.39 -1.89
C PHE A 142 12.14 -5.09 -3.24
N LEU A 143 13.37 -5.35 -3.68
CA LEU A 143 13.69 -6.20 -4.83
C LEU A 143 13.74 -7.67 -4.39
N PRO A 144 13.70 -8.65 -5.32
CA PRO A 144 13.80 -10.06 -4.98
C PRO A 144 14.97 -10.40 -4.04
N GLU A 145 16.17 -9.89 -4.34
CA GLU A 145 17.36 -10.10 -3.52
C GLU A 145 17.25 -9.54 -2.09
N HIS A 146 16.46 -8.48 -1.90
CA HIS A 146 16.20 -7.95 -0.55
C HIS A 146 15.23 -8.87 0.21
N LEU A 147 14.23 -9.41 -0.47
CA LEU A 147 13.23 -10.33 0.10
C LEU A 147 13.88 -11.66 0.46
N ASP A 148 14.71 -12.21 -0.44
CA ASP A 148 15.46 -13.45 -0.19
C ASP A 148 16.37 -13.29 1.03
N ARG A 149 17.12 -12.20 1.11
CA ARG A 149 18.01 -11.95 2.25
C ARG A 149 17.23 -11.83 3.57
N VAL A 150 16.08 -11.15 3.57
CA VAL A 150 15.21 -11.10 4.76
C VAL A 150 14.81 -12.51 5.17
N HIS A 151 14.31 -13.31 4.24
CA HIS A 151 13.90 -14.69 4.52
C HIS A 151 15.07 -15.57 4.98
N ASP A 152 16.21 -15.50 4.33
CA ASP A 152 17.39 -16.33 4.66
C ASP A 152 17.94 -16.02 6.07
N GLU A 153 17.89 -14.77 6.51
CA GLU A 153 18.43 -14.35 7.79
C GLU A 153 17.39 -14.41 8.94
N THR A 154 16.09 -14.32 8.64
CA THR A 154 15.03 -14.31 9.69
C THR A 154 14.11 -15.54 9.67
N GLY A 155 14.10 -16.30 8.58
CA GLY A 155 13.22 -17.44 8.39
C GLY A 155 11.80 -17.10 7.90
N GLU A 156 11.48 -15.81 7.71
CA GLU A 156 10.16 -15.37 7.29
C GLU A 156 10.22 -14.42 6.08
N TYR A 157 9.30 -14.61 5.10
CA TYR A 157 9.01 -13.57 4.12
C TYR A 157 8.07 -12.52 4.71
N PRO A 158 8.19 -11.24 4.30
CA PRO A 158 7.21 -10.22 4.68
C PRO A 158 5.81 -10.61 4.14
N SER A 159 4.76 -10.15 4.82
CA SER A 159 3.39 -10.44 4.41
C SER A 159 3.00 -9.71 3.13
N VAL A 160 3.52 -8.50 2.95
CA VAL A 160 3.30 -7.67 1.77
C VAL A 160 4.59 -7.01 1.31
N ASN A 161 4.68 -6.71 0.00
CA ASN A 161 5.63 -5.75 -0.54
C ASN A 161 4.86 -4.65 -1.29
N GLN A 162 4.87 -3.43 -0.74
CA GLN A 162 4.19 -2.29 -1.33
C GLN A 162 5.11 -1.59 -2.31
N ILE A 163 4.85 -1.71 -3.62
CA ILE A 163 5.71 -1.19 -4.69
C ILE A 163 5.02 -0.15 -5.55
N GLU A 164 5.79 0.66 -6.28
CA GLU A 164 5.25 1.46 -7.37
C GLU A 164 4.67 0.55 -8.44
N LEU A 165 3.38 0.67 -8.71
CA LEU A 165 2.76 -0.09 -9.78
C LEU A 165 1.60 0.70 -10.38
N HIS A 166 1.61 0.84 -11.70
CA HIS A 166 0.58 1.49 -12.49
C HIS A 166 0.76 1.14 -13.98
N PRO A 167 -0.19 1.44 -14.89
CA PRO A 167 -0.11 1.03 -16.28
C PRO A 167 1.19 1.38 -17.03
N TYR A 168 1.86 2.49 -16.70
CA TYR A 168 3.15 2.83 -17.28
C TYR A 168 4.35 2.14 -16.62
N PHE A 169 4.14 1.48 -15.48
CA PHE A 169 5.15 0.72 -14.76
C PHE A 169 4.54 -0.55 -14.14
N PRO A 170 4.18 -1.57 -14.96
CA PRO A 170 3.39 -2.72 -14.53
C PRO A 170 4.17 -3.79 -13.76
N GLN A 171 5.49 -3.76 -13.73
CA GLN A 171 6.39 -4.60 -12.93
C GLN A 171 6.06 -6.11 -12.94
N ALA A 172 5.76 -6.69 -14.11
CA ALA A 172 5.30 -8.08 -14.23
C ALA A 172 6.25 -9.10 -13.55
N ALA A 173 7.57 -8.94 -13.68
CA ALA A 173 8.55 -9.82 -13.04
C ALA A 173 8.49 -9.75 -11.50
N ALA A 174 8.25 -8.57 -10.92
CA ALA A 174 8.08 -8.45 -9.48
C ALA A 174 6.79 -9.14 -9.00
N LEU A 175 5.70 -9.00 -9.75
CA LEU A 175 4.44 -9.67 -9.44
C LEU A 175 4.57 -11.19 -9.46
N GLU A 176 5.23 -11.72 -10.49
CA GLU A 176 5.50 -13.16 -10.61
C GLU A 176 6.33 -13.66 -9.42
N TYR A 177 7.40 -12.95 -9.07
CA TYR A 177 8.25 -13.32 -7.94
C TYR A 177 7.48 -13.27 -6.61
N HIS A 178 6.74 -12.19 -6.34
CA HIS A 178 5.94 -12.08 -5.11
C HIS A 178 4.93 -13.23 -4.98
N ALA A 179 4.25 -13.59 -6.08
CA ALA A 179 3.31 -14.71 -6.09
C ALA A 179 4.01 -16.05 -5.78
N GLN A 180 5.23 -16.28 -6.31
CA GLN A 180 6.02 -17.49 -6.04
C GLN A 180 6.39 -17.65 -4.57
N VAL A 181 6.71 -16.55 -3.88
CA VAL A 181 7.11 -16.58 -2.46
C VAL A 181 5.96 -16.28 -1.49
N GLY A 182 4.73 -16.14 -1.99
CA GLY A 182 3.54 -15.93 -1.16
C GLY A 182 3.45 -14.54 -0.52
N VAL A 183 4.08 -13.52 -1.11
CA VAL A 183 4.03 -12.12 -0.67
C VAL A 183 2.95 -11.37 -1.45
N LEU A 184 1.99 -10.74 -0.78
CA LEU A 184 0.99 -9.92 -1.46
C LEU A 184 1.63 -8.64 -2.00
N THR A 185 1.35 -8.29 -3.25
CA THR A 185 1.75 -6.99 -3.81
C THR A 185 0.73 -5.91 -3.48
N GLU A 186 1.16 -4.87 -2.78
CA GLU A 186 0.42 -3.61 -2.68
C GLU A 186 0.95 -2.60 -3.70
N SER A 187 0.05 -1.78 -4.25
CA SER A 187 0.41 -0.84 -5.33
C SER A 187 0.28 0.61 -4.86
N TRP A 188 1.42 1.28 -4.62
CA TRP A 188 1.38 2.72 -4.39
C TRP A 188 1.34 3.50 -5.70
N SER A 189 0.73 4.70 -5.66
CA SER A 189 0.44 5.54 -6.83
C SER A 189 -0.27 4.80 -7.97
N PRO A 190 -1.33 4.00 -7.69
CA PRO A 190 -1.94 3.12 -8.70
C PRO A 190 -2.49 3.87 -9.93
N LEU A 191 -2.84 5.14 -9.77
CA LEU A 191 -3.33 6.02 -10.86
C LEU A 191 -2.22 6.89 -11.48
N GLY A 192 -0.94 6.55 -11.23
CA GLY A 192 0.22 7.16 -11.88
C GLY A 192 0.53 8.60 -11.47
N ARG A 193 -0.11 9.14 -10.45
CA ARG A 193 0.18 10.47 -9.85
C ARG A 193 0.55 11.55 -10.88
N LYS A 194 1.86 11.80 -11.14
CA LYS A 194 2.37 12.81 -12.07
C LYS A 194 2.12 12.51 -13.54
N TRP A 195 1.92 11.25 -13.89
CA TRP A 195 1.81 10.80 -15.28
C TRP A 195 0.45 11.07 -15.92
N ARG A 196 -0.58 11.47 -15.13
CA ARG A 196 -1.94 11.71 -15.60
C ARG A 196 -2.49 10.54 -16.43
N ILE A 197 -2.18 9.30 -16.05
CA ILE A 197 -2.54 8.08 -16.79
C ILE A 197 -4.04 7.98 -17.05
N VAL A 198 -4.85 8.52 -16.15
CA VAL A 198 -6.32 8.60 -16.31
C VAL A 198 -6.78 9.42 -17.54
N GLU A 199 -5.88 10.19 -18.14
CA GLU A 199 -6.11 10.99 -19.35
C GLU A 199 -5.46 10.38 -20.60
N ASP A 200 -4.78 9.26 -20.47
CA ASP A 200 -4.18 8.54 -21.60
C ASP A 200 -5.30 8.13 -22.60
N PRO A 201 -5.15 8.44 -23.91
CA PRO A 201 -6.18 8.14 -24.90
C PRO A 201 -6.58 6.66 -24.96
N ALA A 202 -5.64 5.72 -24.76
CA ALA A 202 -5.95 4.29 -24.73
C ALA A 202 -6.78 3.91 -23.49
N ILE A 203 -6.43 4.46 -22.31
CA ILE A 203 -7.20 4.26 -21.08
C ILE A 203 -8.59 4.87 -21.21
N VAL A 204 -8.72 6.08 -21.75
CA VAL A 204 -10.01 6.75 -21.95
C VAL A 204 -10.89 5.95 -22.92
N ALA A 205 -10.34 5.46 -24.02
CA ALA A 205 -11.07 4.65 -24.99
C ALA A 205 -11.57 3.32 -24.38
N LEU A 206 -10.70 2.59 -23.69
CA LEU A 206 -11.05 1.35 -23.00
C LEU A 206 -12.11 1.58 -21.90
N ALA A 207 -11.95 2.66 -21.14
CA ALA A 207 -12.92 3.01 -20.08
C ALA A 207 -14.32 3.30 -20.66
N ALA A 208 -14.38 3.99 -21.82
CA ALA A 208 -15.64 4.25 -22.53
C ALA A 208 -16.26 2.96 -23.09
N GLU A 209 -15.44 2.03 -23.61
CA GLU A 209 -15.90 0.71 -24.08
C GLU A 209 -16.53 -0.12 -22.94
N VAL A 210 -15.86 -0.15 -21.77
CA VAL A 210 -16.34 -0.89 -20.57
C VAL A 210 -17.52 -0.15 -19.91
N GLY A 211 -17.70 1.15 -20.16
CA GLY A 211 -18.75 1.98 -19.54
C GLY A 211 -18.41 2.42 -18.11
N VAL A 212 -17.13 2.60 -17.81
CA VAL A 212 -16.63 3.04 -16.49
C VAL A 212 -15.72 4.25 -16.61
N SER A 213 -15.37 4.87 -15.47
CA SER A 213 -14.33 5.92 -15.52
C SER A 213 -12.93 5.33 -15.67
N PRO A 214 -11.97 6.11 -16.21
CA PRO A 214 -10.56 5.73 -16.29
C PRO A 214 -9.95 5.28 -14.96
N SER A 215 -10.31 5.94 -13.86
CA SER A 215 -9.82 5.56 -12.52
C SER A 215 -10.32 4.16 -12.12
N ARG A 216 -11.61 3.88 -12.33
CA ARG A 216 -12.20 2.57 -12.03
C ARG A 216 -11.58 1.47 -12.91
N LEU A 217 -11.38 1.75 -14.20
CA LEU A 217 -10.71 0.82 -15.13
C LEU A 217 -9.33 0.41 -14.60
N ILE A 218 -8.48 1.38 -14.27
CA ILE A 218 -7.11 1.13 -13.79
C ILE A 218 -7.13 0.38 -12.45
N LEU A 219 -7.98 0.78 -11.50
CA LEU A 219 -8.06 0.12 -10.19
C LEU A 219 -8.60 -1.32 -10.31
N ARG A 220 -9.51 -1.58 -11.25
CA ARG A 220 -9.96 -2.93 -11.57
C ARG A 220 -8.85 -3.78 -12.18
N TRP A 221 -8.03 -3.21 -13.07
CA TRP A 221 -6.85 -3.86 -13.63
C TRP A 221 -5.88 -4.29 -12.52
N HIS A 222 -5.58 -3.44 -11.54
CA HIS A 222 -4.80 -3.81 -10.36
C HIS A 222 -5.36 -5.03 -9.64
N TYR A 223 -6.65 -4.99 -9.32
CA TYR A 223 -7.31 -6.10 -8.63
C TYR A 223 -7.23 -7.40 -9.44
N GLN A 224 -7.43 -7.35 -10.75
CA GLN A 224 -7.34 -8.54 -11.62
C GLN A 224 -5.89 -9.01 -11.85
N LEU A 225 -4.88 -8.19 -11.62
CA LEU A 225 -3.49 -8.62 -11.50
C LEU A 225 -3.20 -9.35 -10.18
N GLY A 226 -4.16 -9.44 -9.26
CA GLY A 226 -3.95 -10.00 -7.93
C GLY A 226 -3.24 -9.06 -6.96
N THR A 227 -3.23 -7.74 -7.23
CA THR A 227 -2.61 -6.74 -6.37
C THR A 227 -3.64 -5.91 -5.60
N MET A 228 -3.23 -5.32 -4.49
CA MET A 228 -4.05 -4.41 -3.69
C MET A 228 -3.69 -2.95 -4.01
N PRO A 229 -4.52 -2.19 -4.76
CA PRO A 229 -4.27 -0.78 -5.02
C PRO A 229 -4.56 0.10 -3.82
N LEU A 230 -3.75 1.15 -3.66
CA LEU A 230 -3.82 2.15 -2.58
C LEU A 230 -4.12 3.55 -3.14
N PRO A 231 -5.29 3.77 -3.77
CA PRO A 231 -5.63 5.08 -4.30
C PRO A 231 -5.77 6.11 -3.17
N LYS A 232 -5.14 7.28 -3.34
CA LYS A 232 -5.27 8.40 -2.42
C LYS A 232 -6.30 9.38 -2.95
N SER A 233 -7.29 9.73 -2.14
CA SER A 233 -8.22 10.82 -2.45
C SER A 233 -8.66 11.56 -1.19
N GLY A 234 -8.68 12.89 -1.25
CA GLY A 234 -9.34 13.74 -0.24
C GLY A 234 -10.75 14.17 -0.68
N ASN A 235 -11.22 13.72 -1.86
CA ASN A 235 -12.55 14.05 -2.37
C ASN A 235 -13.51 12.88 -2.13
N PRO A 236 -14.64 13.08 -1.42
CA PRO A 236 -15.58 12.02 -1.06
C PRO A 236 -16.20 11.29 -2.26
N GLU A 237 -16.43 12.01 -3.37
CA GLU A 237 -17.02 11.41 -4.58
C GLU A 237 -16.01 10.44 -5.23
N ARG A 238 -14.75 10.86 -5.37
CA ARG A 238 -13.68 10.00 -5.89
C ARG A 238 -13.40 8.81 -4.96
N GLN A 239 -13.55 8.97 -3.64
CA GLN A 239 -13.40 7.87 -2.70
C GLN A 239 -14.45 6.79 -2.96
N ARG A 240 -15.73 7.16 -3.14
CA ARG A 240 -16.81 6.23 -3.48
C ARG A 240 -16.60 5.59 -4.85
N GLU A 241 -16.20 6.40 -5.84
CA GLU A 241 -15.91 5.94 -7.19
C GLU A 241 -14.80 4.88 -7.21
N ASN A 242 -13.70 5.13 -6.49
CA ASN A 242 -12.56 4.21 -6.41
C ASN A 242 -12.91 2.87 -5.75
N LEU A 243 -13.93 2.81 -4.90
CA LEU A 243 -14.41 1.57 -4.29
C LEU A 243 -15.29 0.73 -5.24
N ASP A 244 -15.88 1.34 -6.27
CA ASP A 244 -16.81 0.65 -7.17
C ASP A 244 -16.06 -0.03 -8.34
N ILE A 245 -15.13 -0.93 -7.99
CA ILE A 245 -14.31 -1.68 -8.94
C ILE A 245 -14.62 -3.18 -8.96
N PHE A 246 -15.53 -3.64 -8.09
CA PHE A 246 -15.87 -5.06 -7.95
C PHE A 246 -17.18 -5.43 -8.70
N SER A 247 -17.83 -4.45 -9.33
CA SER A 247 -19.12 -4.64 -10.03
C SER A 247 -18.98 -5.03 -11.51
N PHE A 248 -17.76 -5.07 -12.05
CA PHE A 248 -17.47 -5.40 -13.45
C PHE A 248 -16.14 -6.17 -13.55
N SER A 249 -15.83 -6.71 -14.72
CA SER A 249 -14.56 -7.35 -15.02
C SER A 249 -14.01 -6.86 -16.36
N LEU A 250 -12.69 -6.93 -16.51
CA LEU A 250 -11.97 -6.69 -17.75
C LEU A 250 -11.69 -8.03 -18.44
N SER A 251 -11.78 -8.08 -19.77
CA SER A 251 -11.36 -9.22 -20.55
C SER A 251 -9.83 -9.35 -20.54
N ASP A 252 -9.32 -10.53 -20.95
CA ASP A 252 -7.87 -10.75 -21.07
C ASP A 252 -7.22 -9.79 -22.07
N GLU A 253 -7.94 -9.45 -23.17
CA GLU A 253 -7.46 -8.48 -24.15
C GLU A 253 -7.37 -7.07 -23.55
N GLN A 254 -8.37 -6.66 -22.75
CA GLN A 254 -8.36 -5.37 -22.07
C GLN A 254 -7.26 -5.31 -21.01
N MET A 255 -7.06 -6.38 -20.23
CA MET A 255 -5.96 -6.51 -19.29
C MET A 255 -4.60 -6.40 -19.97
N ALA A 256 -4.41 -7.11 -21.10
CA ALA A 256 -3.19 -7.05 -21.88
C ALA A 256 -2.96 -5.65 -22.49
N ALA A 257 -3.99 -5.00 -23.01
CA ALA A 257 -3.90 -3.66 -23.59
C ALA A 257 -3.44 -2.61 -22.55
N ILE A 258 -3.96 -2.68 -21.31
CA ILE A 258 -3.51 -1.80 -20.23
C ILE A 258 -2.07 -2.10 -19.83
N SER A 259 -1.71 -3.37 -19.69
CA SER A 259 -0.35 -3.79 -19.35
C SER A 259 0.70 -3.43 -20.41
N ALA A 260 0.30 -3.39 -21.67
CA ALA A 260 1.16 -3.00 -22.80
C ALA A 260 1.52 -1.50 -22.82
N LEU A 261 0.90 -0.67 -21.98
CA LEU A 261 1.27 0.74 -21.80
C LEU A 261 2.58 0.93 -21.02
N GLY A 262 3.17 -0.15 -20.53
CA GLY A 262 4.44 -0.14 -19.79
C GLY A 262 5.56 0.53 -20.56
N ARG A 263 6.36 1.37 -19.89
CA ARG A 263 7.42 2.16 -20.48
C ARG A 263 8.71 2.01 -19.69
N SER A 264 9.85 2.11 -20.35
CA SER A 264 11.17 2.07 -19.71
C SER A 264 11.42 3.26 -18.76
N ASP A 265 10.78 4.41 -19.03
CA ASP A 265 10.82 5.63 -18.20
C ASP A 265 9.61 5.75 -17.28
N GLY A 266 8.83 4.68 -17.10
CA GLY A 266 7.57 4.67 -16.33
C GLY A 266 7.73 4.93 -14.82
N ARG A 267 8.89 4.65 -14.24
CA ARG A 267 9.17 4.89 -12.82
C ARG A 267 9.01 6.38 -12.46
N GLN A 268 8.36 6.67 -11.34
CA GLN A 268 8.23 8.04 -10.84
C GLN A 268 9.48 8.42 -10.06
N ALA A 269 9.95 9.66 -10.23
CA ALA A 269 11.18 10.13 -9.63
C ALA A 269 12.35 9.14 -9.89
N ASP A 270 13.53 9.41 -9.48
CA ASP A 270 14.67 8.48 -9.60
C ASP A 270 14.78 7.60 -8.35
N GLN A 271 13.64 7.01 -7.92
CA GLN A 271 13.57 6.20 -6.69
C GLN A 271 13.71 4.70 -7.04
N ASN A 272 14.89 4.32 -7.55
CA ASN A 272 15.18 2.92 -7.82
C ASN A 272 15.68 2.22 -6.51
N PRO A 273 14.98 1.17 -6.03
CA PRO A 273 15.36 0.45 -4.81
C PRO A 273 16.77 -0.14 -4.79
N GLU A 274 17.38 -0.29 -5.97
CA GLU A 274 18.77 -0.77 -6.13
C GLU A 274 19.80 0.16 -5.47
N TYR A 275 19.50 1.47 -5.40
CA TYR A 275 20.44 2.47 -4.87
C TYR A 275 19.80 3.64 -4.12
N TYR A 276 18.47 3.71 -4.09
CA TYR A 276 17.75 4.78 -3.40
C TYR A 276 17.85 4.62 -1.88
N GLU A 277 18.14 5.71 -1.20
CA GLU A 277 18.16 5.81 0.26
C GLU A 277 17.11 6.83 0.71
N GLU A 278 16.21 6.42 1.59
CA GLU A 278 15.26 7.31 2.25
C GLU A 278 15.87 7.89 3.53
N PHE A 279 15.76 9.20 3.71
CA PHE A 279 16.27 9.93 4.89
C PHE A 279 15.14 10.51 5.76
#